data_576f499ee2b6ad247e9640ce1e915639
#
_entry.id   576f499ee2b6ad247e9640ce1e915639
#
_cell.length_a   1.000
_cell.length_b   1.000
_cell.length_c   1.000
_cell.angle_alpha   90.00
_cell.angle_beta   90.00
_cell.angle_gamma   90.00
#
_symmetry.space_group_name_H-M   'P 1'
#
loop_
_entity.id
_entity.type
_entity.pdbx_description
1 polymer ?
#
loop_
_entity_poly.entity_id
_entity_poly.type
_entity_poly.pdbx_seq_one_letter_code
_entity_poly.pdbx_strand_id
1 'polypeptide(L)'
;KVVGREILDSRGNPTVEAEVYLLDGTVGRGTAPSGASTGEFEALELRDGDKARYLGKGVQKAVENINTVINEAIEGLDASDIYAVDAAMIAADGTKDKSKLGANAILAVSIACCRAAATALEIPLYRFLGGVSGNRLPVPMMNIVNGGCHALSSGLDVQEFMIMPVGAPSFKECLRWCAEVFHALASILKERGLATSVGDEGGFAPALKSDEEAIETILEAVKKAGYEPGKDFKIAMDAASSEWKSEKGKGYYKLPKAGTEYTAEELIEHWAKLCEKYPIISIEDGLDEEDWEGWQKLTARLGDKVQLVGDDLFVTNTERLAKGIELGAGNAILIKLNQIGSVSETLEAIKMAHKAGYTAISSHRSGETADTTIADLAVALNTCQIKTGAPSRSERVAKYNQLLRIEEELGASAVYPSMKAFNVKQD
;
A
#
# COMPACT_ATOMS: atom_id res chain seq x y z
N LYS A 1 -23.27 -2.72 19.60
CA LYS A 1 -22.17 -2.61 20.57
C LYS A 1 -20.83 -2.76 19.85
N VAL A 2 -19.86 -1.92 20.24
CA VAL A 2 -18.49 -1.97 19.73
C VAL A 2 -17.54 -2.20 20.89
N VAL A 3 -16.54 -3.07 20.71
CA VAL A 3 -15.51 -3.37 21.70
C VAL A 3 -14.15 -3.21 21.04
N GLY A 4 -13.28 -2.41 21.62
CA GLY A 4 -11.89 -2.26 21.20
C GLY A 4 -10.93 -3.03 22.11
N ARG A 5 -9.79 -3.44 21.53
CA ARG A 5 -8.68 -4.03 22.29
C ARG A 5 -7.35 -3.68 21.64
N GLU A 6 -6.31 -3.77 22.45
CA GLU A 6 -4.93 -3.64 22.00
C GLU A 6 -4.42 -5.01 21.58
N ILE A 7 -3.87 -5.12 20.38
CA ILE A 7 -3.22 -6.33 19.86
C ILE A 7 -1.80 -5.99 19.40
N LEU A 8 -1.03 -6.98 18.99
CA LEU A 8 0.30 -6.76 18.40
C LEU A 8 0.24 -6.86 16.87
N ASP A 9 0.98 -5.98 16.22
CA ASP A 9 1.22 -6.04 14.78
C ASP A 9 2.43 -6.93 14.42
N SER A 10 2.74 -7.03 13.14
CA SER A 10 3.84 -7.87 12.62
C SER A 10 5.24 -7.46 13.07
N ARG A 11 5.38 -6.26 13.64
CA ARG A 11 6.65 -5.77 14.19
C ARG A 11 6.72 -5.90 15.72
N GLY A 12 5.67 -6.48 16.33
CA GLY A 12 5.56 -6.59 17.79
C GLY A 12 5.19 -5.27 18.47
N ASN A 13 4.66 -4.30 17.74
CA ASN A 13 4.14 -3.06 18.28
C ASN A 13 2.62 -3.15 18.52
N PRO A 14 2.10 -2.46 19.56
CA PRO A 14 0.65 -2.41 19.76
C PRO A 14 -0.08 -1.75 18.59
N THR A 15 -1.26 -2.28 18.29
CA THR A 15 -2.22 -1.67 17.39
C THR A 15 -3.64 -1.96 17.85
N VAL A 16 -4.61 -1.35 17.17
CA VAL A 16 -6.01 -1.38 17.57
C VAL A 16 -6.80 -2.43 16.81
N GLU A 17 -7.57 -3.22 17.54
CA GLU A 17 -8.58 -4.13 16.99
C GLU A 17 -9.95 -3.73 17.54
N ALA A 18 -10.97 -3.75 16.70
CA ALA A 18 -12.35 -3.55 17.10
C ALA A 18 -13.22 -4.76 16.71
N GLU A 19 -14.23 -5.04 17.52
CA GLU A 19 -15.30 -5.97 17.20
C GLU A 19 -16.63 -5.23 17.29
N VAL A 20 -17.45 -5.43 16.26
CA VAL A 20 -18.81 -4.87 16.16
C VAL A 20 -19.81 -6.00 16.32
N TYR A 21 -20.74 -5.82 17.23
CA TYR A 21 -21.81 -6.79 17.54
C TYR A 21 -23.14 -6.23 17.04
N LEU A 22 -23.76 -6.94 16.10
CA LEU A 22 -25.08 -6.58 15.58
C LEU A 22 -26.20 -7.20 16.45
N LEU A 23 -27.43 -6.71 16.29
CA LEU A 23 -28.58 -7.21 17.05
C LEU A 23 -28.90 -8.68 16.78
N ASP A 24 -28.58 -9.18 15.60
CA ASP A 24 -28.79 -10.58 15.22
C ASP A 24 -27.68 -11.53 15.75
N GLY A 25 -26.72 -11.02 16.50
CA GLY A 25 -25.59 -11.79 17.03
C GLY A 25 -24.38 -11.87 16.10
N THR A 26 -24.46 -11.32 14.89
CA THR A 26 -23.31 -11.26 13.96
C THR A 26 -22.20 -10.40 14.55
N VAL A 27 -20.96 -10.85 14.39
CA VAL A 27 -19.77 -10.14 14.85
C VAL A 27 -18.84 -9.88 13.67
N GLY A 28 -18.39 -8.64 13.53
CA GLY A 28 -17.35 -8.25 12.58
C GLY A 28 -16.11 -7.73 13.32
N ARG A 29 -14.94 -8.04 12.82
CA ARG A 29 -13.67 -7.65 13.42
C ARG A 29 -12.86 -6.84 12.42
N GLY A 30 -12.22 -5.76 12.88
CA GLY A 30 -11.33 -4.94 12.08
C GLY A 30 -10.10 -4.53 12.86
N THR A 31 -8.97 -4.40 12.17
CA THR A 31 -7.71 -3.97 12.77
C THR A 31 -7.10 -2.83 11.95
N ALA A 32 -6.35 -1.97 12.61
CA ALA A 32 -5.62 -0.89 11.94
C ALA A 32 -4.15 -1.27 11.78
N PRO A 33 -3.59 -1.15 10.55
CA PRO A 33 -2.15 -1.30 10.35
C PRO A 33 -1.40 -0.04 10.78
N SER A 34 -0.06 -0.09 10.80
CA SER A 34 0.80 1.02 11.22
C SER A 34 2.00 1.17 10.29
N GLY A 35 2.35 2.39 9.92
CA GLY A 35 3.53 2.67 9.08
C GLY A 35 4.82 2.82 9.88
N ALA A 36 5.95 2.45 9.27
CA ALA A 36 7.29 2.73 9.80
C ALA A 36 7.68 4.18 9.51
N SER A 37 7.40 4.66 8.31
CA SER A 37 7.50 6.07 7.92
C SER A 37 6.08 6.60 7.63
N THR A 38 5.80 7.80 8.07
CA THR A 38 4.49 8.44 7.88
C THR A 38 4.66 9.73 7.10
N GLY A 39 3.78 9.96 6.12
CA GLY A 39 3.68 11.25 5.42
C GLY A 39 3.23 12.35 6.38
N GLU A 40 3.73 13.56 6.15
CA GLU A 40 3.42 14.72 7.01
C GLU A 40 1.91 14.99 7.11
N PHE A 41 1.16 14.63 6.07
CA PHE A 41 -0.27 14.95 5.95
C PHE A 41 -1.20 13.77 6.26
N GLU A 42 -0.67 12.67 6.81
CA GLU A 42 -1.49 11.53 7.23
C GLU A 42 -2.39 11.88 8.41
N ALA A 43 -3.56 11.24 8.49
CA ALA A 43 -4.39 11.28 9.68
C ALA A 43 -3.64 10.73 10.89
N LEU A 44 -3.95 11.21 12.08
CA LEU A 44 -3.18 10.92 13.28
C LEU A 44 -3.44 9.51 13.82
N GLU A 45 -2.39 8.71 13.92
CA GLU A 45 -2.37 7.47 14.69
C GLU A 45 -2.19 7.83 16.17
N LEU A 46 -3.22 7.58 16.98
CA LEU A 46 -3.19 7.95 18.40
C LEU A 46 -2.38 6.94 19.21
N ARG A 47 -1.28 7.38 19.80
CA ARG A 47 -0.42 6.62 20.70
C ARG A 47 -0.45 7.25 22.10
N ASP A 48 -0.27 6.42 23.14
CA ASP A 48 -0.36 6.86 24.52
C ASP A 48 0.79 7.76 24.95
N GLY A 49 1.99 7.52 24.40
CA GLY A 49 3.19 8.29 24.75
C GLY A 49 3.80 7.95 26.12
N ASP A 50 3.24 6.98 26.84
CA ASP A 50 3.78 6.51 28.11
C ASP A 50 5.01 5.62 27.88
N LYS A 51 6.18 6.17 28.14
CA LYS A 51 7.46 5.49 27.90
C LYS A 51 7.66 4.23 28.76
N ALA A 52 6.96 4.10 29.87
CA ALA A 52 7.02 2.91 30.73
C ALA A 52 6.27 1.71 30.17
N ARG A 53 5.45 1.93 29.12
CA ARG A 53 4.63 0.89 28.53
C ARG A 53 4.79 0.91 27.01
N TYR A 54 5.25 -0.22 26.42
CA TYR A 54 5.53 -0.34 24.97
C TYR A 54 6.38 0.82 24.39
N LEU A 55 7.31 1.37 25.20
CA LEU A 55 8.18 2.49 24.80
C LEU A 55 7.42 3.72 24.28
N GLY A 56 6.20 3.94 24.78
CA GLY A 56 5.34 5.04 24.36
C GLY A 56 4.39 4.71 23.22
N LYS A 57 4.45 3.50 22.66
CA LYS A 57 3.65 3.10 21.49
C LYS A 57 2.32 2.44 21.83
N GLY A 58 1.94 2.35 23.11
CA GLY A 58 0.65 1.81 23.52
C GLY A 58 -0.53 2.54 22.86
N VAL A 59 -1.68 1.86 22.76
CA VAL A 59 -2.90 2.38 22.11
C VAL A 59 -4.11 2.33 23.04
N GLN A 60 -3.90 2.36 24.34
CA GLN A 60 -5.00 2.28 25.32
C GLN A 60 -5.98 3.46 25.20
N LYS A 61 -5.50 4.67 24.91
CA LYS A 61 -6.38 5.83 24.68
C LYS A 61 -7.29 5.63 23.49
N ALA A 62 -6.77 5.12 22.39
CA ALA A 62 -7.56 4.79 21.20
C ALA A 62 -8.59 3.70 21.52
N VAL A 63 -8.20 2.66 22.24
CA VAL A 63 -9.08 1.58 22.68
C VAL A 63 -10.20 2.12 23.60
N GLU A 64 -9.88 2.97 24.54
CA GLU A 64 -10.87 3.59 25.40
C GLU A 64 -11.87 4.44 24.60
N ASN A 65 -11.39 5.18 23.61
CA ASN A 65 -12.26 5.95 22.72
C ASN A 65 -13.25 5.05 21.97
N ILE A 66 -12.83 3.85 21.54
CA ILE A 66 -13.73 2.87 20.92
C ILE A 66 -14.82 2.43 21.91
N ASN A 67 -14.40 2.05 23.13
CA ASN A 67 -15.28 1.49 24.14
C ASN A 67 -16.27 2.52 24.74
N THR A 68 -16.03 3.79 24.56
CA THR A 68 -16.84 4.88 25.12
C THR A 68 -17.44 5.76 24.03
N VAL A 69 -16.73 6.76 23.56
CA VAL A 69 -17.21 7.79 22.63
C VAL A 69 -17.71 7.20 21.31
N ILE A 70 -16.93 6.33 20.69
CA ILE A 70 -17.28 5.72 19.39
C ILE A 70 -18.48 4.79 19.55
N ASN A 71 -18.48 3.94 20.57
CA ASN A 71 -19.61 3.03 20.84
C ASN A 71 -20.92 3.82 21.00
N GLU A 72 -20.89 4.92 21.75
CA GLU A 72 -22.06 5.79 21.93
C GLU A 72 -22.48 6.46 20.62
N ALA A 73 -21.53 6.96 19.84
CA ALA A 73 -21.80 7.70 18.60
C ALA A 73 -22.48 6.85 17.52
N ILE A 74 -22.18 5.56 17.44
CA ILE A 74 -22.68 4.70 16.37
C ILE A 74 -23.73 3.69 16.82
N GLU A 75 -24.03 3.61 18.11
CA GLU A 75 -25.05 2.70 18.63
C GLU A 75 -26.40 2.95 17.95
N GLY A 76 -27.03 1.87 17.47
CA GLY A 76 -28.31 1.95 16.76
C GLY A 76 -28.22 2.28 15.29
N LEU A 77 -27.04 2.59 14.75
CA LEU A 77 -26.89 2.80 13.31
C LEU A 77 -26.85 1.48 12.56
N ASP A 78 -27.23 1.51 11.29
CA ASP A 78 -27.12 0.39 10.39
C ASP A 78 -25.66 0.20 9.93
N ALA A 79 -25.06 -0.91 10.29
CA ALA A 79 -23.67 -1.23 9.92
C ALA A 79 -23.45 -1.32 8.39
N SER A 80 -24.51 -1.57 7.60
CA SER A 80 -24.43 -1.60 6.14
C SER A 80 -24.35 -0.21 5.52
N ASP A 81 -24.75 0.82 6.25
CA ASP A 81 -24.58 2.21 5.83
C ASP A 81 -23.24 2.75 6.35
N ILE A 82 -22.17 2.34 5.70
CA ILE A 82 -20.80 2.68 6.13
C ILE A 82 -20.53 4.18 6.06
N TYR A 83 -21.18 4.91 5.16
CA TYR A 83 -21.05 6.37 5.08
C TYR A 83 -21.65 7.04 6.32
N ALA A 84 -22.80 6.60 6.77
CA ALA A 84 -23.43 7.14 8.00
C ALA A 84 -22.61 6.80 9.25
N VAL A 85 -22.12 5.55 9.34
CA VAL A 85 -21.28 5.11 10.47
C VAL A 85 -19.98 5.94 10.53
N ASP A 86 -19.28 6.06 9.42
CA ASP A 86 -18.04 6.82 9.36
C ASP A 86 -18.27 8.31 9.63
N ALA A 87 -19.32 8.90 9.07
CA ALA A 87 -19.68 10.28 9.33
C ALA A 87 -19.95 10.56 10.82
N ALA A 88 -20.63 9.63 11.51
CA ALA A 88 -20.88 9.75 12.95
C ALA A 88 -19.59 9.72 13.77
N MET A 89 -18.64 8.85 13.42
CA MET A 89 -17.35 8.78 14.09
C MET A 89 -16.49 10.03 13.82
N ILE A 90 -16.46 10.50 12.59
CA ILE A 90 -15.71 11.70 12.18
C ILE A 90 -16.28 12.94 12.91
N ALA A 91 -17.61 13.06 13.01
CA ALA A 91 -18.27 14.15 13.74
C ALA A 91 -17.95 14.09 15.25
N ALA A 92 -17.93 12.89 15.84
CA ALA A 92 -17.58 12.70 17.25
C ALA A 92 -16.11 13.08 17.53
N ASP A 93 -15.21 12.86 16.57
CA ASP A 93 -13.82 13.34 16.66
C ASP A 93 -13.75 14.87 16.55
N GLY A 94 -14.36 15.45 15.53
CA GLY A 94 -14.47 16.90 15.35
C GLY A 94 -13.17 17.61 14.93
N THR A 95 -12.07 16.88 14.68
CA THR A 95 -10.79 17.45 14.21
C THR A 95 -10.56 17.11 12.75
N LYS A 96 -9.68 17.88 12.09
CA LYS A 96 -9.36 17.66 10.67
C LYS A 96 -8.57 16.37 10.46
N ASP A 97 -7.66 16.03 11.37
CA ASP A 97 -6.72 14.92 11.26
C ASP A 97 -7.08 13.70 12.12
N LYS A 98 -8.28 13.69 12.71
CA LYS A 98 -8.76 12.64 13.62
C LYS A 98 -7.91 12.51 14.90
N SER A 99 -7.31 13.63 15.34
CA SER A 99 -6.40 13.64 16.49
C SER A 99 -7.07 13.41 17.83
N LYS A 100 -8.38 13.67 17.96
CA LYS A 100 -9.09 13.50 19.24
C LYS A 100 -9.37 12.03 19.54
N LEU A 101 -9.91 11.29 18.60
CA LEU A 101 -10.24 9.87 18.78
C LEU A 101 -9.15 8.92 18.28
N GLY A 102 -8.38 9.34 17.28
CA GLY A 102 -7.37 8.56 16.60
C GLY A 102 -7.89 7.93 15.30
N ALA A 103 -7.15 8.12 14.22
CA ALA A 103 -7.46 7.49 12.95
C ALA A 103 -7.44 5.96 13.05
N ASN A 104 -6.54 5.41 13.85
CA ASN A 104 -6.46 3.97 14.14
C ASN A 104 -7.74 3.44 14.80
N ALA A 105 -8.29 4.15 15.78
CA ALA A 105 -9.55 3.78 16.43
C ALA A 105 -10.73 3.82 15.44
N ILE A 106 -10.87 4.90 14.69
CA ILE A 106 -11.94 5.07 13.70
C ILE A 106 -11.86 4.00 12.62
N LEU A 107 -10.67 3.75 12.07
CA LEU A 107 -10.47 2.76 11.01
C LEU A 107 -10.82 1.35 11.46
N ALA A 108 -10.34 0.93 12.63
CA ALA A 108 -10.62 -0.42 13.13
C ALA A 108 -12.12 -0.67 13.23
N VAL A 109 -12.89 0.31 13.72
CA VAL A 109 -14.35 0.24 13.80
C VAL A 109 -15.02 0.27 12.43
N SER A 110 -14.54 1.12 11.52
CA SER A 110 -15.04 1.22 10.16
C SER A 110 -14.93 -0.12 9.42
N ILE A 111 -13.77 -0.78 9.49
CA ILE A 111 -13.55 -2.12 8.91
C ILE A 111 -14.45 -3.16 9.59
N ALA A 112 -14.55 -3.14 10.92
CA ALA A 112 -15.36 -4.06 11.68
C ALA A 112 -16.84 -3.98 11.28
N CYS A 113 -17.36 -2.77 11.06
CA CYS A 113 -18.73 -2.55 10.59
C CYS A 113 -18.93 -3.12 9.18
N CYS A 114 -17.99 -2.91 8.27
CA CYS A 114 -18.06 -3.48 6.91
C CYS A 114 -18.11 -5.01 6.95
N ARG A 115 -17.27 -5.62 7.76
CA ARG A 115 -17.23 -7.09 7.90
C ARG A 115 -18.50 -7.65 8.55
N ALA A 116 -19.00 -6.99 9.59
CA ALA A 116 -20.25 -7.39 10.23
C ALA A 116 -21.43 -7.30 9.25
N ALA A 117 -21.53 -6.21 8.50
CA ALA A 117 -22.57 -6.01 7.51
C ALA A 117 -22.52 -7.08 6.39
N ALA A 118 -21.33 -7.34 5.83
CA ALA A 118 -21.15 -8.36 4.80
C ALA A 118 -21.56 -9.74 5.32
N THR A 119 -21.13 -10.10 6.52
CA THR A 119 -21.50 -11.38 7.16
C THR A 119 -23.00 -11.49 7.39
N ALA A 120 -23.64 -10.44 7.92
CA ALA A 120 -25.08 -10.42 8.16
C ALA A 120 -25.89 -10.52 6.87
N LEU A 121 -25.41 -9.93 5.78
CA LEU A 121 -26.01 -10.01 4.45
C LEU A 121 -25.66 -11.29 3.70
N GLU A 122 -24.82 -12.15 4.27
CA GLU A 122 -24.35 -13.41 3.67
C GLU A 122 -23.70 -13.22 2.29
N ILE A 123 -22.94 -12.13 2.14
CA ILE A 123 -22.15 -11.84 0.93
C ILE A 123 -20.67 -11.64 1.27
N PRO A 124 -19.75 -11.91 0.32
CA PRO A 124 -18.34 -11.65 0.54
C PRO A 124 -18.06 -10.15 0.75
N LEU A 125 -16.99 -9.83 1.48
CA LEU A 125 -16.64 -8.44 1.76
C LEU A 125 -16.38 -7.64 0.46
N TYR A 126 -15.70 -8.21 -0.53
CA TYR A 126 -15.48 -7.52 -1.81
C TYR A 126 -16.80 -7.20 -2.53
N ARG A 127 -17.82 -8.06 -2.39
CA ARG A 127 -19.15 -7.82 -2.97
C ARG A 127 -19.90 -6.72 -2.22
N PHE A 128 -19.78 -6.70 -0.91
CA PHE A 128 -20.35 -5.65 -0.09
C PHE A 128 -19.76 -4.28 -0.40
N LEU A 129 -18.42 -4.19 -0.54
CA LEU A 129 -17.74 -2.93 -0.79
C LEU A 129 -17.89 -2.42 -2.22
N GLY A 130 -17.93 -3.31 -3.21
CA GLY A 130 -17.86 -2.93 -4.64
C GLY A 130 -19.11 -3.24 -5.45
N GLY A 131 -20.05 -3.96 -4.89
CA GLY A 131 -21.23 -4.41 -5.62
C GLY A 131 -20.91 -5.50 -6.65
N VAL A 132 -21.75 -5.61 -7.66
CA VAL A 132 -21.66 -6.70 -8.65
C VAL A 132 -20.52 -6.55 -9.66
N SER A 133 -19.96 -5.37 -9.82
CA SER A 133 -18.92 -5.11 -10.82
C SER A 133 -17.48 -5.39 -10.32
N GLY A 134 -17.28 -5.67 -9.05
CA GLY A 134 -15.97 -6.00 -8.49
C GLY A 134 -15.56 -7.44 -8.83
N ASN A 135 -14.75 -7.63 -9.88
CA ASN A 135 -14.35 -8.95 -10.37
C ASN A 135 -12.93 -9.04 -10.92
N ARG A 136 -12.13 -7.98 -10.80
CA ARG A 136 -10.77 -7.97 -11.31
C ARG A 136 -9.78 -8.29 -10.19
N LEU A 137 -9.01 -9.36 -10.38
CA LEU A 137 -7.91 -9.70 -9.47
C LEU A 137 -6.77 -8.72 -9.71
N PRO A 138 -6.12 -8.21 -8.66
CA PRO A 138 -5.04 -7.23 -8.83
C PRO A 138 -3.74 -7.88 -9.27
N VAL A 139 -2.99 -7.21 -10.14
CA VAL A 139 -1.58 -7.53 -10.40
C VAL A 139 -0.79 -7.11 -9.16
N PRO A 140 -0.03 -8.02 -8.52
CA PRO A 140 0.74 -7.67 -7.34
C PRO A 140 2.02 -6.93 -7.70
N MET A 141 2.40 -6.00 -6.82
CA MET A 141 3.72 -5.38 -6.75
C MET A 141 4.45 -6.02 -5.57
N MET A 142 5.23 -7.07 -5.82
CA MET A 142 5.89 -7.81 -4.74
C MET A 142 7.28 -7.27 -4.44
N ASN A 143 7.44 -6.67 -3.26
CA ASN A 143 8.73 -6.16 -2.79
C ASN A 143 9.65 -7.32 -2.41
N ILE A 144 10.62 -7.64 -3.27
CA ILE A 144 11.55 -8.76 -3.05
C ILE A 144 12.97 -8.32 -2.71
N VAL A 145 13.31 -7.04 -2.91
CA VAL A 145 14.59 -6.44 -2.47
C VAL A 145 14.32 -5.10 -1.80
N ASN A 146 14.78 -4.97 -0.57
CA ASN A 146 14.70 -3.75 0.22
C ASN A 146 15.96 -2.90 0.10
N GLY A 147 15.80 -1.60 0.10
CA GLY A 147 16.85 -0.60 0.18
C GLY A 147 16.46 0.53 1.11
N GLY A 148 17.10 1.69 0.96
CA GLY A 148 16.80 2.86 1.74
C GLY A 148 16.83 2.63 3.25
N CYS A 149 15.83 3.12 3.95
CA CYS A 149 15.70 2.91 5.40
C CYS A 149 15.30 1.48 5.79
N HIS A 150 14.82 0.68 4.83
CA HIS A 150 14.47 -0.72 5.05
C HIS A 150 15.68 -1.67 4.97
N ALA A 151 16.85 -1.18 4.57
CA ALA A 151 18.09 -1.95 4.47
C ALA A 151 19.30 -1.06 4.71
N LEU A 152 19.52 -0.66 5.95
CA LEU A 152 20.52 0.34 6.35
C LEU A 152 21.96 -0.01 5.95
N SER A 153 22.30 -1.30 5.89
CA SER A 153 23.63 -1.78 5.53
C SER A 153 23.87 -1.92 4.02
N SER A 154 22.84 -1.72 3.20
CA SER A 154 22.96 -1.79 1.73
C SER A 154 23.40 -0.46 1.13
N GLY A 155 23.90 -0.48 -0.11
CA GLY A 155 24.20 0.69 -0.92
C GLY A 155 23.00 1.19 -1.75
N LEU A 156 21.79 0.70 -1.47
CA LEU A 156 20.59 1.00 -2.23
C LEU A 156 19.88 2.23 -1.67
N ASP A 157 19.67 3.25 -2.50
CA ASP A 157 18.93 4.46 -2.14
C ASP A 157 17.42 4.29 -2.34
N VAL A 158 17.01 3.61 -3.39
CA VAL A 158 15.60 3.25 -3.63
C VAL A 158 15.14 2.29 -2.53
N GLN A 159 13.98 2.58 -1.94
CA GLN A 159 13.49 1.87 -0.75
C GLN A 159 12.97 0.47 -1.04
N GLU A 160 12.29 0.29 -2.18
CA GLU A 160 11.69 -0.99 -2.54
C GLU A 160 11.88 -1.28 -4.03
N PHE A 161 12.27 -2.52 -4.33
CA PHE A 161 12.33 -3.05 -5.69
C PHE A 161 11.33 -4.20 -5.80
N MET A 162 10.34 -4.01 -6.66
CA MET A 162 9.18 -4.90 -6.76
C MET A 162 9.11 -5.56 -8.12
N ILE A 163 8.61 -6.79 -8.15
CA ILE A 163 8.28 -7.52 -9.38
C ILE A 163 6.77 -7.51 -9.61
N MET A 164 6.37 -7.41 -10.89
CA MET A 164 4.98 -7.42 -11.31
C MET A 164 4.79 -8.47 -12.41
N PRO A 165 4.04 -9.56 -12.14
CA PRO A 165 3.87 -10.68 -13.06
C PRO A 165 2.80 -10.40 -14.12
N VAL A 166 3.04 -9.44 -14.98
CA VAL A 166 2.07 -8.93 -15.96
C VAL A 166 1.73 -9.91 -17.09
N GLY A 167 2.58 -10.91 -17.32
CA GLY A 167 2.38 -11.91 -18.36
C GLY A 167 1.61 -13.15 -17.91
N ALA A 168 1.28 -13.27 -16.61
CA ALA A 168 0.59 -14.44 -16.10
C ALA A 168 -0.87 -14.50 -16.58
N PRO A 169 -1.41 -15.72 -16.80
CA PRO A 169 -2.78 -15.87 -17.32
C PRO A 169 -3.87 -15.76 -16.25
N SER A 170 -3.51 -15.83 -14.97
CA SER A 170 -4.46 -15.78 -13.83
C SER A 170 -3.74 -15.29 -12.59
N PHE A 171 -4.50 -14.96 -11.54
CA PHE A 171 -3.90 -14.61 -10.25
C PHE A 171 -3.18 -15.82 -9.63
N LYS A 172 -3.77 -17.00 -9.69
CA LYS A 172 -3.14 -18.23 -9.19
C LYS A 172 -1.77 -18.47 -9.82
N GLU A 173 -1.66 -18.31 -11.13
CA GLU A 173 -0.40 -18.45 -11.84
C GLU A 173 0.56 -17.31 -11.52
N CYS A 174 0.06 -16.06 -11.39
CA CYS A 174 0.93 -14.95 -11.03
C CYS A 174 1.58 -15.14 -9.66
N LEU A 175 0.85 -15.68 -8.69
CA LEU A 175 1.39 -15.96 -7.37
C LEU A 175 2.47 -17.05 -7.43
N ARG A 176 2.24 -18.11 -8.20
CA ARG A 176 3.24 -19.16 -8.44
C ARG A 176 4.51 -18.60 -9.07
N TRP A 177 4.37 -17.81 -10.12
CA TRP A 177 5.51 -17.18 -10.80
C TRP A 177 6.34 -16.30 -9.86
N CYS A 178 5.67 -15.49 -9.06
CA CYS A 178 6.36 -14.65 -8.08
C CYS A 178 7.10 -15.45 -7.02
N ALA A 179 6.51 -16.51 -6.52
CA ALA A 179 7.17 -17.40 -5.55
C ALA A 179 8.41 -18.07 -6.15
N GLU A 180 8.33 -18.52 -7.40
CA GLU A 180 9.46 -19.12 -8.11
C GLU A 180 10.61 -18.12 -8.33
N VAL A 181 10.29 -16.87 -8.72
CA VAL A 181 11.29 -15.81 -8.84
C VAL A 181 11.91 -15.46 -7.49
N PHE A 182 11.11 -15.38 -6.44
CA PHE A 182 11.57 -15.12 -5.08
C PHE A 182 12.58 -16.19 -4.62
N HIS A 183 12.32 -17.46 -4.85
CA HIS A 183 13.24 -18.54 -4.52
C HIS A 183 14.49 -18.56 -5.42
N ALA A 184 14.35 -18.22 -6.70
CA ALA A 184 15.50 -18.05 -7.59
C ALA A 184 16.42 -16.93 -7.11
N LEU A 185 15.85 -15.82 -6.64
CA LEU A 185 16.61 -14.71 -6.06
C LEU A 185 17.36 -15.14 -4.80
N ALA A 186 16.72 -15.89 -3.90
CA ALA A 186 17.39 -16.46 -2.73
C ALA A 186 18.61 -17.30 -3.11
N SER A 187 18.49 -18.13 -4.14
CA SER A 187 19.56 -18.96 -4.64
C SER A 187 20.74 -18.11 -5.17
N ILE A 188 20.45 -17.08 -5.96
CA ILE A 188 21.48 -16.16 -6.48
C ILE A 188 22.20 -15.44 -5.34
N LEU A 189 21.48 -14.94 -4.36
CA LEU A 189 22.07 -14.24 -3.21
C LEU A 189 22.98 -15.16 -2.41
N LYS A 190 22.57 -16.41 -2.18
CA LYS A 190 23.40 -17.43 -1.51
C LYS A 190 24.68 -17.74 -2.28
N GLU A 191 24.58 -17.91 -3.58
CA GLU A 191 25.75 -18.15 -4.45
C GLU A 191 26.76 -17.01 -4.40
N ARG A 192 26.30 -15.78 -4.19
CA ARG A 192 27.14 -14.58 -4.04
C ARG A 192 27.61 -14.35 -2.60
N GLY A 193 27.24 -15.21 -1.65
CA GLY A 193 27.58 -15.04 -0.23
C GLY A 193 26.83 -13.91 0.45
N LEU A 194 25.69 -13.50 -0.10
CA LEU A 194 24.84 -12.43 0.46
C LEU A 194 23.75 -13.00 1.35
N ALA A 195 23.28 -12.18 2.30
CA ALA A 195 22.25 -12.56 3.24
C ALA A 195 20.88 -12.74 2.56
N THR A 196 20.11 -13.73 3.03
CA THR A 196 18.73 -13.97 2.63
C THR A 196 17.74 -13.76 3.77
N SER A 197 18.15 -13.05 4.82
CA SER A 197 17.24 -12.57 5.85
C SER A 197 16.26 -11.56 5.25
N VAL A 198 15.04 -11.56 5.76
CA VAL A 198 13.95 -10.73 5.21
C VAL A 198 13.67 -9.53 6.11
N GLY A 199 13.25 -8.43 5.49
CA GLY A 199 12.77 -7.25 6.19
C GLY A 199 11.31 -7.36 6.61
N ASP A 200 10.75 -6.24 7.06
CA ASP A 200 9.39 -6.16 7.60
C ASP A 200 8.30 -6.58 6.61
N GLU A 201 8.56 -6.42 5.33
CA GLU A 201 7.61 -6.75 4.26
C GLU A 201 7.89 -8.08 3.55
N GLY A 202 8.81 -8.87 4.09
CA GLY A 202 9.12 -10.22 3.62
C GLY A 202 10.17 -10.31 2.50
N GLY A 203 10.57 -9.19 1.92
CA GLY A 203 11.64 -9.13 0.91
C GLY A 203 13.04 -9.21 1.51
N PHE A 204 14.01 -9.63 0.71
CA PHE A 204 15.40 -9.72 1.14
C PHE A 204 16.02 -8.33 1.36
N ALA A 205 17.00 -8.25 2.25
CA ALA A 205 17.75 -7.03 2.54
C ALA A 205 19.26 -7.26 2.35
N PRO A 206 19.72 -7.64 1.14
CA PRO A 206 21.13 -7.95 0.89
C PRO A 206 21.97 -6.68 0.80
N ALA A 207 23.25 -6.78 1.13
CA ALA A 207 24.21 -5.69 1.01
C ALA A 207 24.66 -5.49 -0.45
N LEU A 208 23.72 -5.20 -1.34
CA LEU A 208 23.99 -4.79 -2.72
C LEU A 208 24.55 -3.36 -2.75
N LYS A 209 25.29 -3.02 -3.82
CA LYS A 209 26.10 -1.80 -3.87
C LYS A 209 25.39 -0.61 -4.50
N SER A 210 24.45 -0.87 -5.43
CA SER A 210 23.76 0.19 -6.17
C SER A 210 22.36 -0.23 -6.58
N ASP A 211 21.51 0.75 -6.88
CA ASP A 211 20.15 0.52 -7.35
C ASP A 211 20.14 -0.29 -8.65
N GLU A 212 21.06 -0.03 -9.58
CA GLU A 212 21.14 -0.79 -10.82
C GLU A 212 21.53 -2.25 -10.57
N GLU A 213 22.44 -2.52 -9.62
CA GLU A 213 22.80 -3.90 -9.24
C GLU A 213 21.56 -4.64 -8.71
N ALA A 214 20.71 -3.99 -7.93
CA ALA A 214 19.48 -4.60 -7.44
C ALA A 214 18.54 -4.96 -8.59
N ILE A 215 18.33 -4.05 -9.53
CA ILE A 215 17.49 -4.29 -10.72
C ILE A 215 18.05 -5.45 -11.54
N GLU A 216 19.34 -5.45 -11.83
CA GLU A 216 20.00 -6.49 -12.62
C GLU A 216 19.94 -7.86 -11.94
N THR A 217 20.09 -7.90 -10.61
CA THR A 217 19.98 -9.13 -9.82
C THR A 217 18.55 -9.70 -9.87
N ILE A 218 17.54 -8.85 -9.79
CA ILE A 218 16.13 -9.25 -9.94
C ILE A 218 15.88 -9.81 -11.34
N LEU A 219 16.35 -9.15 -12.39
CA LEU A 219 16.18 -9.62 -13.77
C LEU A 219 16.88 -10.96 -14.00
N GLU A 220 18.03 -11.19 -13.39
CA GLU A 220 18.71 -12.49 -13.39
C GLU A 220 17.85 -13.56 -12.72
N ALA A 221 17.20 -13.24 -11.59
CA ALA A 221 16.29 -14.15 -10.90
C ALA A 221 15.06 -14.50 -11.75
N VAL A 222 14.49 -13.53 -12.47
CA VAL A 222 13.40 -13.75 -13.42
C VAL A 222 13.80 -14.75 -14.49
N LYS A 223 14.97 -14.58 -15.10
CA LYS A 223 15.51 -15.50 -16.11
C LYS A 223 15.79 -16.88 -15.54
N LYS A 224 16.39 -16.95 -14.35
CA LYS A 224 16.70 -18.23 -13.67
C LYS A 224 15.44 -19.02 -13.37
N ALA A 225 14.35 -18.35 -13.05
CA ALA A 225 13.05 -18.98 -12.82
C ALA A 225 12.35 -19.44 -14.13
N GLY A 226 12.90 -19.10 -15.29
CA GLY A 226 12.36 -19.49 -16.60
C GLY A 226 11.40 -18.48 -17.23
N TYR A 227 11.41 -17.25 -16.76
CA TYR A 227 10.54 -16.18 -17.28
C TYR A 227 11.32 -15.13 -18.06
N GLU A 228 10.61 -14.41 -18.91
CA GLU A 228 11.20 -13.39 -19.78
C GLU A 228 11.00 -11.98 -19.18
N PRO A 229 12.12 -11.29 -18.82
CA PRO A 229 12.03 -9.90 -18.37
C PRO A 229 11.39 -8.99 -19.42
N GLY A 230 10.51 -8.10 -18.97
CA GLY A 230 9.81 -7.16 -19.82
C GLY A 230 8.51 -7.70 -20.40
N LYS A 231 8.40 -9.00 -20.66
CA LYS A 231 7.20 -9.65 -21.17
C LYS A 231 6.38 -10.32 -20.07
N ASP A 232 7.01 -11.20 -19.30
CA ASP A 232 6.37 -11.92 -18.21
C ASP A 232 6.34 -11.10 -16.93
N PHE A 233 7.38 -10.33 -16.69
CA PHE A 233 7.55 -9.48 -15.51
C PHE A 233 7.97 -8.07 -15.89
N LYS A 234 7.39 -7.10 -15.18
CA LYS A 234 7.87 -5.72 -15.13
C LYS A 234 8.45 -5.45 -13.74
N ILE A 235 9.20 -4.37 -13.61
CA ILE A 235 9.78 -3.89 -12.36
C ILE A 235 8.98 -2.65 -11.92
N ALA A 236 8.70 -2.57 -10.62
CA ALA A 236 8.22 -1.38 -9.96
C ALA A 236 9.17 -0.96 -8.85
N MET A 237 9.28 0.33 -8.60
CA MET A 237 10.15 0.87 -7.56
C MET A 237 9.37 1.83 -6.66
N ASP A 238 9.73 1.85 -5.38
CA ASP A 238 9.37 2.90 -4.45
C ASP A 238 10.64 3.62 -4.03
N ALA A 239 10.82 4.83 -4.54
CA ALA A 239 12.01 5.63 -4.25
C ALA A 239 11.98 6.24 -2.85
N ALA A 240 10.78 6.55 -2.35
CA ALA A 240 10.59 7.28 -1.10
C ALA A 240 11.46 8.54 -1.02
N SER A 241 11.47 9.32 -2.10
CA SER A 241 12.44 10.41 -2.30
C SER A 241 12.20 11.63 -1.40
N SER A 242 11.11 11.67 -0.64
CA SER A 242 10.96 12.65 0.44
C SER A 242 12.05 12.52 1.52
N GLU A 243 12.68 11.35 1.61
CA GLU A 243 13.85 11.10 2.47
C GLU A 243 15.17 11.65 1.87
N TRP A 244 15.19 12.04 0.61
CA TRP A 244 16.39 12.50 -0.11
C TRP A 244 16.53 14.02 -0.04
N LYS A 245 16.39 14.57 1.15
CA LYS A 245 16.47 16.04 1.33
C LYS A 245 17.90 16.53 1.18
N SER A 246 18.05 17.61 0.41
CA SER A 246 19.30 18.35 0.27
C SER A 246 19.28 19.60 1.14
N GLU A 247 20.43 20.02 1.62
CA GLU A 247 20.62 21.28 2.34
C GLU A 247 20.29 22.50 1.46
N LYS A 248 20.28 22.32 0.13
CA LYS A 248 19.94 23.37 -0.84
C LYS A 248 18.43 23.69 -0.88
N GLY A 249 17.61 22.88 -0.21
CA GLY A 249 16.16 23.10 -0.10
C GLY A 249 15.32 22.42 -1.15
N LYS A 250 14.10 22.91 -1.33
CA LYS A 250 13.09 22.34 -2.23
C LYS A 250 13.58 22.32 -3.69
N GLY A 251 13.32 21.23 -4.38
CA GLY A 251 13.76 21.04 -5.77
C GLY A 251 15.18 20.51 -5.91
N TYR A 252 15.84 20.22 -4.80
CA TYR A 252 17.16 19.61 -4.76
C TYR A 252 17.10 18.30 -3.95
N TYR A 253 17.81 17.28 -4.45
CA TYR A 253 17.77 15.93 -3.90
C TYR A 253 19.20 15.42 -3.68
N LYS A 254 19.43 14.77 -2.54
CA LYS A 254 20.71 14.11 -2.25
C LYS A 254 20.44 12.65 -1.90
N LEU A 255 20.97 11.73 -2.68
CA LEU A 255 20.87 10.31 -2.43
C LEU A 255 21.72 9.96 -1.19
N PRO A 256 21.10 9.44 -0.12
CA PRO A 256 21.81 9.28 1.17
C PRO A 256 23.03 8.36 1.12
N LYS A 257 22.99 7.34 0.26
CA LYS A 257 24.04 6.31 0.20
C LYS A 257 25.03 6.56 -0.94
N ALA A 258 24.54 6.86 -2.13
CA ALA A 258 25.40 7.20 -3.28
C ALA A 258 26.07 8.58 -3.13
N GLY A 259 25.47 9.49 -2.35
CA GLY A 259 25.98 10.83 -2.15
C GLY A 259 25.78 11.78 -3.33
N THR A 260 25.14 11.29 -4.41
CA THR A 260 24.87 12.09 -5.61
C THR A 260 23.82 13.15 -5.32
N GLU A 261 24.06 14.37 -5.77
CA GLU A 261 23.08 15.46 -5.70
C GLU A 261 22.46 15.70 -7.07
N TYR A 262 21.15 15.93 -7.07
CA TYR A 262 20.37 16.22 -8.27
C TYR A 262 19.48 17.43 -8.03
N THR A 263 19.29 18.23 -9.09
CA THR A 263 18.09 19.06 -9.19
C THR A 263 16.89 18.18 -9.52
N ALA A 264 15.66 18.69 -9.38
CA ALA A 264 14.48 17.92 -9.78
C ALA A 264 14.58 17.47 -11.25
N GLU A 265 15.00 18.35 -12.15
CA GLU A 265 15.18 18.04 -13.58
C GLU A 265 16.21 16.93 -13.81
N GLU A 266 17.31 16.96 -13.10
CA GLU A 266 18.36 15.94 -13.20
C GLU A 266 17.87 14.59 -12.67
N LEU A 267 17.11 14.58 -11.57
CA LEU A 267 16.52 13.35 -11.02
C LEU A 267 15.48 12.76 -11.97
N ILE A 268 14.66 13.59 -12.60
CA ILE A 268 13.72 13.16 -13.64
C ILE A 268 14.45 12.45 -14.78
N GLU A 269 15.57 13.02 -15.27
CA GLU A 269 16.37 12.40 -16.32
C GLU A 269 17.05 11.11 -15.85
N HIS A 270 17.42 11.02 -14.59
CA HIS A 270 17.91 9.78 -13.99
C HIS A 270 16.85 8.67 -14.08
N TRP A 271 15.59 8.96 -13.69
CA TRP A 271 14.48 8.03 -13.84
C TRP A 271 14.23 7.65 -15.30
N ALA A 272 14.28 8.63 -16.20
CA ALA A 272 14.09 8.38 -17.63
C ALA A 272 15.12 7.41 -18.19
N LYS A 273 16.39 7.56 -17.84
CA LYS A 273 17.47 6.67 -18.26
C LYS A 273 17.29 5.25 -17.73
N LEU A 274 16.89 5.11 -16.46
CA LEU A 274 16.62 3.78 -15.90
C LEU A 274 15.45 3.09 -16.61
N CYS A 275 14.39 3.82 -16.92
CA CYS A 275 13.22 3.28 -17.63
C CYS A 275 13.54 2.91 -19.08
N GLU A 276 14.47 3.58 -19.74
CA GLU A 276 14.95 3.19 -21.07
C GLU A 276 15.78 1.92 -21.05
N LYS A 277 16.58 1.73 -19.99
CA LYS A 277 17.49 0.61 -19.87
C LYS A 277 16.84 -0.67 -19.34
N TYR A 278 15.85 -0.55 -18.48
CA TYR A 278 15.22 -1.64 -17.75
C TYR A 278 13.70 -1.64 -17.91
N PRO A 279 13.01 -2.78 -17.76
CA PRO A 279 11.56 -2.86 -17.90
C PRO A 279 10.81 -2.33 -16.67
N ILE A 280 11.07 -1.08 -16.31
CA ILE A 280 10.42 -0.40 -15.19
C ILE A 280 9.09 0.18 -15.67
N ILE A 281 7.97 -0.23 -15.04
CA ILE A 281 6.62 0.21 -15.38
C ILE A 281 6.04 1.20 -14.38
N SER A 282 6.59 1.26 -13.17
CA SER A 282 6.02 2.07 -12.08
C SER A 282 7.11 2.62 -11.17
N ILE A 283 7.00 3.90 -10.85
CA ILE A 283 7.86 4.59 -9.87
C ILE A 283 6.94 5.29 -8.86
N GLU A 284 7.09 4.95 -7.59
CA GLU A 284 6.38 5.55 -6.47
C GLU A 284 7.25 6.60 -5.80
N ASP A 285 6.67 7.77 -5.53
CA ASP A 285 7.33 8.89 -4.87
C ASP A 285 8.73 9.19 -5.43
N GLY A 286 8.79 9.32 -6.75
CA GLY A 286 10.03 9.65 -7.46
C GLY A 286 10.55 11.05 -7.17
N LEU A 287 9.73 11.94 -6.60
CA LEU A 287 10.06 13.28 -6.12
C LEU A 287 9.39 13.53 -4.77
N ASP A 288 9.84 14.58 -4.08
CA ASP A 288 9.34 14.97 -2.75
C ASP A 288 7.85 15.33 -2.77
N GLU A 289 7.17 15.06 -1.66
CA GLU A 289 5.73 15.29 -1.46
C GLU A 289 5.28 16.74 -1.57
N GLU A 290 6.19 17.69 -1.49
CA GLU A 290 5.92 19.13 -1.65
C GLU A 290 6.50 19.73 -2.94
N ASP A 291 7.19 18.92 -3.74
CA ASP A 291 7.76 19.38 -5.01
C ASP A 291 6.73 19.24 -6.16
N TRP A 292 5.63 19.96 -6.06
CA TRP A 292 4.54 19.90 -7.04
C TRP A 292 4.97 20.30 -8.44
N GLU A 293 5.83 21.31 -8.55
CA GLU A 293 6.40 21.74 -9.86
C GLU A 293 7.25 20.62 -10.47
N GLY A 294 8.09 19.98 -9.66
CA GLY A 294 8.86 18.83 -10.10
C GLY A 294 7.97 17.67 -10.55
N TRP A 295 6.90 17.38 -9.81
CA TRP A 295 5.94 16.34 -10.17
C TRP A 295 5.22 16.61 -11.50
N GLN A 296 4.90 17.88 -11.80
CA GLN A 296 4.34 18.26 -13.11
C GLN A 296 5.33 17.95 -14.24
N LYS A 297 6.60 18.29 -14.05
CA LYS A 297 7.68 18.03 -15.02
C LYS A 297 7.93 16.53 -15.18
N LEU A 298 7.95 15.77 -14.09
CA LEU A 298 8.12 14.33 -14.11
C LEU A 298 6.99 13.66 -14.91
N THR A 299 5.75 14.06 -14.65
CA THR A 299 4.58 13.52 -15.34
C THR A 299 4.58 13.85 -16.82
N ALA A 300 4.94 15.06 -17.18
CA ALA A 300 5.09 15.47 -18.59
C ALA A 300 6.18 14.65 -19.30
N ARG A 301 7.27 14.34 -18.61
CA ARG A 301 8.42 13.61 -19.19
C ARG A 301 8.18 12.10 -19.33
N LEU A 302 7.57 11.46 -18.32
CA LEU A 302 7.48 9.99 -18.21
C LEU A 302 6.06 9.44 -18.14
N GLY A 303 5.07 10.26 -17.82
CA GLY A 303 3.72 9.79 -17.48
C GLY A 303 2.99 9.03 -18.59
N ASP A 304 3.38 9.19 -19.85
CA ASP A 304 2.81 8.46 -20.97
C ASP A 304 3.19 6.97 -20.96
N LYS A 305 4.36 6.64 -20.44
CA LYS A 305 4.94 5.28 -20.51
C LYS A 305 5.11 4.61 -19.15
N VAL A 306 5.17 5.39 -18.08
CA VAL A 306 5.46 4.91 -16.72
C VAL A 306 4.36 5.36 -15.78
N GLN A 307 3.91 4.42 -14.95
CA GLN A 307 3.01 4.73 -13.84
C GLN A 307 3.76 5.52 -12.77
N LEU A 308 3.28 6.71 -12.46
CA LEU A 308 3.88 7.61 -11.48
C LEU A 308 2.96 7.71 -10.28
N VAL A 309 3.32 6.99 -9.22
CA VAL A 309 2.46 6.78 -8.04
C VAL A 309 2.77 7.81 -6.97
N GLY A 310 1.74 8.49 -6.47
CA GLY A 310 1.85 9.30 -5.26
C GLY A 310 1.39 8.50 -4.03
N ASP A 311 2.33 8.27 -3.10
CA ASP A 311 2.06 7.77 -1.75
C ASP A 311 2.06 8.95 -0.78
N ASP A 312 3.23 9.43 -0.38
CA ASP A 312 3.35 10.60 0.49
C ASP A 312 2.78 11.87 -0.16
N LEU A 313 2.81 11.94 -1.48
CA LEU A 313 2.24 13.05 -2.23
C LEU A 313 0.74 13.23 -1.96
N PHE A 314 -0.01 12.13 -1.92
CA PHE A 314 -1.48 12.16 -1.83
C PHE A 314 -2.04 11.71 -0.48
N VAL A 315 -1.36 10.85 0.25
CA VAL A 315 -1.74 10.28 1.56
C VAL A 315 -3.21 9.82 1.62
N THR A 316 -3.70 9.21 0.53
CA THR A 316 -5.11 8.76 0.40
C THR A 316 -6.13 9.89 0.69
N ASN A 317 -5.72 11.15 0.51
CA ASN A 317 -6.51 12.33 0.83
C ASN A 317 -7.08 12.97 -0.44
N THR A 318 -8.40 13.15 -0.48
CA THR A 318 -9.09 13.68 -1.66
C THR A 318 -8.72 15.13 -1.98
N GLU A 319 -8.39 15.96 -0.98
CA GLU A 319 -7.96 17.35 -1.20
C GLU A 319 -6.60 17.39 -1.92
N ARG A 320 -5.64 16.58 -1.45
CA ARG A 320 -4.32 16.48 -2.07
C ARG A 320 -4.40 15.83 -3.45
N LEU A 321 -5.22 14.80 -3.60
CA LEU A 321 -5.45 14.15 -4.89
C LEU A 321 -6.07 15.12 -5.90
N ALA A 322 -7.08 15.89 -5.50
CA ALA A 322 -7.69 16.92 -6.35
C ALA A 322 -6.66 17.95 -6.82
N LYS A 323 -5.77 18.39 -5.94
CA LYS A 323 -4.68 19.29 -6.30
C LYS A 323 -3.74 18.66 -7.34
N GLY A 324 -3.37 17.40 -7.15
CA GLY A 324 -2.53 16.68 -8.11
C GLY A 324 -3.19 16.52 -9.47
N ILE A 325 -4.48 16.21 -9.50
CA ILE A 325 -5.26 16.10 -10.73
C ILE A 325 -5.30 17.44 -11.47
N GLU A 326 -5.57 18.53 -10.77
CA GLU A 326 -5.60 19.88 -11.34
C GLU A 326 -4.24 20.27 -11.93
N LEU A 327 -3.15 19.96 -11.23
CA LEU A 327 -1.79 20.27 -11.65
C LEU A 327 -1.21 19.30 -12.67
N GLY A 328 -1.85 18.17 -12.92
CA GLY A 328 -1.28 17.11 -13.75
C GLY A 328 -0.06 16.44 -13.10
N ALA A 329 -0.08 16.29 -11.79
CA ALA A 329 0.99 15.67 -11.01
C ALA A 329 0.70 14.20 -10.73
N GLY A 330 1.58 13.30 -11.19
CA GLY A 330 1.38 11.86 -11.10
C GLY A 330 0.28 11.36 -12.03
N ASN A 331 0.06 10.04 -12.02
CA ASN A 331 -1.02 9.39 -12.76
C ASN A 331 -1.60 8.18 -12.03
N ALA A 332 -1.19 7.99 -10.78
CA ALA A 332 -1.65 6.92 -9.91
C ALA A 332 -1.56 7.33 -8.43
N ILE A 333 -2.38 6.71 -7.61
CA ILE A 333 -2.40 6.93 -6.16
C ILE A 333 -2.22 5.61 -5.43
N LEU A 334 -1.36 5.59 -4.40
CA LEU A 334 -1.31 4.50 -3.45
C LEU A 334 -2.40 4.69 -2.40
N ILE A 335 -3.16 3.64 -2.14
CA ILE A 335 -4.32 3.67 -1.24
C ILE A 335 -3.97 2.93 0.05
N LYS A 336 -3.90 3.67 1.14
CA LYS A 336 -3.66 3.15 2.49
C LYS A 336 -4.79 3.60 3.41
N LEU A 337 -5.59 2.66 3.84
CA LEU A 337 -6.78 2.92 4.68
C LEU A 337 -6.47 3.79 5.90
N ASN A 338 -5.34 3.54 6.57
CA ASN A 338 -4.98 4.25 7.79
C ASN A 338 -4.41 5.65 7.57
N GLN A 339 -4.05 6.02 6.34
CA GLN A 339 -3.62 7.39 6.04
C GLN A 339 -4.78 8.39 6.13
N ILE A 340 -5.99 7.93 5.84
CA ILE A 340 -7.19 8.75 5.95
C ILE A 340 -8.07 8.34 7.13
N GLY A 341 -8.13 7.06 7.48
CA GLY A 341 -8.71 6.56 8.73
C GLY A 341 -10.16 6.10 8.65
N SER A 342 -10.74 5.92 7.46
CA SER A 342 -12.05 5.30 7.30
C SER A 342 -12.20 4.62 5.94
N VAL A 343 -13.08 3.64 5.86
CA VAL A 343 -13.37 2.94 4.61
C VAL A 343 -14.09 3.86 3.63
N SER A 344 -15.10 4.63 4.07
CA SER A 344 -15.86 5.51 3.18
C SER A 344 -15.00 6.57 2.50
N GLU A 345 -14.10 7.22 3.25
CA GLU A 345 -13.19 8.21 2.68
C GLU A 345 -12.19 7.56 1.71
N THR A 346 -11.76 6.34 2.00
CA THR A 346 -10.91 5.54 1.09
C THR A 346 -11.62 5.24 -0.22
N LEU A 347 -12.90 4.84 -0.17
CA LEU A 347 -13.71 4.62 -1.38
C LEU A 347 -13.83 5.89 -2.21
N GLU A 348 -14.02 7.04 -1.57
CA GLU A 348 -14.10 8.33 -2.27
C GLU A 348 -12.77 8.69 -2.96
N ALA A 349 -11.63 8.42 -2.32
CA ALA A 349 -10.32 8.66 -2.93
C ALA A 349 -10.12 7.79 -4.19
N ILE A 350 -10.48 6.50 -4.12
CA ILE A 350 -10.38 5.58 -5.26
C ILE A 350 -11.29 6.04 -6.41
N LYS A 351 -12.54 6.41 -6.11
CA LYS A 351 -13.49 6.89 -7.11
C LYS A 351 -13.01 8.18 -7.79
N MET A 352 -12.47 9.13 -7.02
CA MET A 352 -11.90 10.37 -7.55
C MET A 352 -10.73 10.07 -8.50
N ALA A 353 -9.82 9.18 -8.11
CA ALA A 353 -8.70 8.76 -8.93
C ALA A 353 -9.17 8.16 -10.27
N HIS A 354 -10.05 7.18 -10.21
CA HIS A 354 -10.57 6.51 -11.40
C HIS A 354 -11.30 7.48 -12.34
N LYS A 355 -12.09 8.40 -11.80
CA LYS A 355 -12.81 9.41 -12.60
C LYS A 355 -11.84 10.32 -13.36
N ALA A 356 -10.68 10.58 -12.80
CA ALA A 356 -9.64 11.42 -13.42
C ALA A 356 -8.69 10.62 -14.35
N GLY A 357 -8.88 9.32 -14.50
CA GLY A 357 -8.01 8.45 -15.29
C GLY A 357 -6.74 8.03 -14.55
N TYR A 358 -6.64 8.27 -13.26
CA TYR A 358 -5.56 7.75 -12.41
C TYR A 358 -5.83 6.31 -12.05
N THR A 359 -4.78 5.49 -11.96
CA THR A 359 -4.89 4.18 -11.34
C THR A 359 -4.80 4.30 -9.81
N ALA A 360 -5.39 3.34 -9.12
CA ALA A 360 -5.30 3.24 -7.67
C ALA A 360 -4.70 1.88 -7.32
N ILE A 361 -3.86 1.85 -6.28
CA ILE A 361 -3.17 0.63 -5.85
C ILE A 361 -3.53 0.39 -4.41
N SER A 362 -4.20 -0.74 -4.10
CA SER A 362 -4.50 -1.13 -2.73
C SER A 362 -3.21 -1.53 -2.02
N SER A 363 -2.92 -0.94 -0.87
CA SER A 363 -1.60 -1.10 -0.23
C SER A 363 -1.69 -1.47 1.25
N HIS A 364 -0.72 -2.26 1.67
CA HIS A 364 -0.42 -2.55 3.07
C HIS A 364 0.35 -1.40 3.73
N ARG A 365 0.71 -1.58 5.00
CA ARG A 365 1.72 -0.79 5.72
C ARG A 365 2.84 -1.70 6.23
N SER A 366 3.92 -1.10 6.74
CA SER A 366 5.07 -1.85 7.27
C SER A 366 4.68 -2.72 8.47
N GLY A 367 3.87 -2.20 9.38
CA GLY A 367 3.27 -2.94 10.48
C GLY A 367 1.87 -3.42 10.10
N GLU A 368 1.74 -4.72 9.91
CA GLU A 368 0.49 -5.37 9.48
C GLU A 368 -0.04 -6.35 10.50
N THR A 369 -1.27 -6.76 10.28
CA THR A 369 -1.96 -7.78 11.05
C THR A 369 -2.45 -8.89 10.12
N ALA A 370 -3.17 -9.87 10.66
CA ALA A 370 -3.80 -10.93 9.85
C ALA A 370 -5.02 -10.44 9.04
N ASP A 371 -5.44 -9.19 9.20
CA ASP A 371 -6.57 -8.61 8.45
C ASP A 371 -6.27 -8.59 6.95
N THR A 372 -7.25 -8.98 6.14
CA THR A 372 -7.13 -9.11 4.68
C THR A 372 -8.00 -8.13 3.90
N THR A 373 -8.49 -7.09 4.55
CA THR A 373 -9.42 -6.11 3.96
C THR A 373 -8.89 -5.48 2.68
N ILE A 374 -7.58 -5.21 2.60
CA ILE A 374 -6.99 -4.60 1.39
C ILE A 374 -7.07 -5.51 0.15
N ALA A 375 -7.11 -6.83 0.35
CA ALA A 375 -7.31 -7.79 -0.75
C ALA A 375 -8.74 -7.68 -1.30
N ASP A 376 -9.73 -7.72 -0.43
CA ASP A 376 -11.14 -7.54 -0.80
C ASP A 376 -11.37 -6.16 -1.45
N LEU A 377 -10.77 -5.11 -0.88
CA LEU A 377 -10.87 -3.75 -1.42
C LEU A 377 -10.34 -3.67 -2.87
N ALA A 378 -9.21 -4.30 -3.14
CA ALA A 378 -8.62 -4.31 -4.48
C ALA A 378 -9.58 -4.88 -5.54
N VAL A 379 -10.23 -6.00 -5.23
CA VAL A 379 -11.21 -6.62 -6.13
C VAL A 379 -12.50 -5.82 -6.17
N ALA A 380 -12.97 -5.34 -5.03
CA ALA A 380 -14.22 -4.58 -4.92
C ALA A 380 -14.23 -3.36 -5.84
N LEU A 381 -13.18 -2.58 -5.83
CA LEU A 381 -13.08 -1.32 -6.58
C LEU A 381 -12.32 -1.49 -7.91
N ASN A 382 -11.98 -2.72 -8.30
CA ASN A 382 -11.21 -2.99 -9.51
C ASN A 382 -9.96 -2.10 -9.60
N THR A 383 -9.17 -2.05 -8.51
CA THR A 383 -7.92 -1.28 -8.50
C THR A 383 -6.91 -1.87 -9.48
N CYS A 384 -7.06 -3.15 -9.82
CA CYS A 384 -6.19 -3.89 -10.73
C CYS A 384 -4.73 -4.02 -10.27
N GLN A 385 -4.38 -3.45 -9.13
CA GLN A 385 -3.03 -3.53 -8.55
C GLN A 385 -3.11 -3.60 -7.02
N ILE A 386 -2.19 -4.35 -6.43
CA ILE A 386 -2.05 -4.45 -4.97
C ILE A 386 -0.55 -4.42 -4.60
N LYS A 387 -0.23 -3.66 -3.58
CA LYS A 387 1.11 -3.59 -3.00
C LYS A 387 1.04 -4.11 -1.58
N THR A 388 1.44 -5.38 -1.36
CA THR A 388 1.34 -6.00 -0.03
C THR A 388 2.53 -6.90 0.31
N GLY A 389 3.73 -6.51 -0.16
CA GLY A 389 4.99 -7.15 0.20
C GLY A 389 5.35 -8.36 -0.65
N ALA A 390 6.34 -9.10 -0.18
CA ALA A 390 6.85 -10.31 -0.80
C ALA A 390 5.93 -11.52 -0.57
N PRO A 391 6.14 -12.64 -1.28
CA PRO A 391 5.43 -13.90 -0.99
C PRO A 391 6.04 -14.61 0.22
N SER A 392 6.26 -13.88 1.29
CA SER A 392 6.92 -14.29 2.51
C SER A 392 6.41 -13.46 3.68
N ARG A 393 6.40 -14.00 4.88
CA ARG A 393 5.77 -13.51 6.12
C ARG A 393 4.24 -13.63 6.07
N SER A 394 3.70 -14.21 7.14
CA SER A 394 2.29 -14.64 7.21
C SER A 394 1.29 -13.51 6.99
N GLU A 395 1.58 -12.31 7.51
CA GLU A 395 0.70 -11.14 7.37
C GLU A 395 0.65 -10.62 5.93
N ARG A 396 1.67 -10.88 5.12
CA ARG A 396 1.69 -10.56 3.67
C ARG A 396 1.00 -11.66 2.87
N VAL A 397 1.42 -12.89 3.10
CA VAL A 397 0.88 -14.09 2.44
C VAL A 397 -0.63 -14.23 2.67
N ALA A 398 -1.13 -13.84 3.84
CA ALA A 398 -2.56 -13.86 4.14
C ALA A 398 -3.39 -13.08 3.11
N LYS A 399 -2.90 -11.91 2.64
CA LYS A 399 -3.58 -11.11 1.63
C LYS A 399 -3.60 -11.83 0.27
N TYR A 400 -2.47 -12.42 -0.13
CA TYR A 400 -2.40 -13.20 -1.37
C TYR A 400 -3.28 -14.44 -1.34
N ASN A 401 -3.30 -15.16 -0.22
CA ASN A 401 -4.17 -16.31 -0.05
C ASN A 401 -5.66 -15.93 -0.10
N GLN A 402 -6.00 -14.77 0.42
CA GLN A 402 -7.37 -14.24 0.31
C GLN A 402 -7.75 -13.99 -1.15
N LEU A 403 -6.84 -13.45 -1.95
CA LEU A 403 -7.07 -13.25 -3.39
C LEU A 403 -7.25 -14.56 -4.15
N LEU A 404 -6.55 -15.64 -3.76
CA LEU A 404 -6.78 -16.98 -4.32
C LEU A 404 -8.21 -17.46 -4.07
N ARG A 405 -8.72 -17.26 -2.84
CA ARG A 405 -10.10 -17.63 -2.48
C ARG A 405 -11.11 -16.80 -3.27
N ILE A 406 -10.85 -15.51 -3.45
CA ILE A 406 -11.72 -14.62 -4.23
C ILE A 406 -11.75 -15.05 -5.69
N GLU A 407 -10.60 -15.38 -6.29
CA GLU A 407 -10.53 -15.86 -7.67
C GLU A 407 -11.34 -17.16 -7.85
N GLU A 408 -11.18 -18.11 -6.93
CA GLU A 408 -11.94 -19.36 -6.93
C GLU A 408 -13.44 -19.10 -6.83
N GLU A 409 -13.84 -18.20 -5.94
CA GLU A 409 -15.25 -17.84 -5.72
C GLU A 409 -15.86 -17.16 -6.96
N LEU A 410 -15.13 -16.28 -7.64
CA LEU A 410 -15.55 -15.63 -8.88
C LEU A 410 -15.61 -16.62 -10.06
N GLY A 411 -14.76 -17.64 -10.06
CA GLY A 411 -14.74 -18.65 -11.13
C GLY A 411 -14.53 -18.03 -12.50
N ALA A 412 -15.44 -18.33 -13.42
CA ALA A 412 -15.38 -17.83 -14.81
C ALA A 412 -15.57 -16.31 -14.92
N SER A 413 -16.07 -15.65 -13.88
CA SER A 413 -16.22 -14.19 -13.85
C SER A 413 -14.93 -13.45 -13.47
N ALA A 414 -13.92 -14.16 -12.96
CA ALA A 414 -12.66 -13.57 -12.56
C ALA A 414 -11.89 -13.05 -13.79
N VAL A 415 -11.36 -11.84 -13.66
CA VAL A 415 -10.49 -11.23 -14.68
C VAL A 415 -9.16 -10.94 -14.05
N TYR A 416 -8.07 -11.43 -14.64
CA TYR A 416 -6.72 -11.00 -14.32
C TYR A 416 -6.28 -9.99 -15.38
N PRO A 417 -6.09 -8.71 -15.02
CA PRO A 417 -6.02 -7.64 -16.03
C PRO A 417 -4.69 -7.56 -16.78
N SER A 418 -3.62 -8.19 -16.27
CA SER A 418 -2.29 -8.14 -16.89
C SER A 418 -1.85 -6.69 -17.15
N MET A 419 -1.35 -6.36 -18.35
CA MET A 419 -0.95 -4.99 -18.70
C MET A 419 -2.09 -3.98 -18.72
N LYS A 420 -3.35 -4.45 -18.82
CA LYS A 420 -4.53 -3.56 -18.73
C LYS A 420 -4.74 -2.98 -17.32
N ALA A 421 -3.98 -3.44 -16.33
CA ALA A 421 -3.95 -2.83 -15.01
C ALA A 421 -3.42 -1.39 -15.02
N PHE A 422 -2.66 -1.03 -16.04
CA PHE A 422 -2.00 0.28 -16.16
C PHE A 422 -2.74 1.20 -17.13
N ASN A 423 -2.59 2.51 -16.90
CA ASN A 423 -3.14 3.58 -17.74
C ASN A 423 -2.07 4.23 -18.63
N VAL A 424 -1.01 3.50 -18.96
CA VAL A 424 0.11 3.99 -19.77
C VAL A 424 0.03 3.42 -21.19
N LYS A 425 0.68 4.09 -22.13
CA LYS A 425 0.79 3.60 -23.52
C LYS A 425 1.62 2.33 -23.54
N GLN A 426 1.10 1.34 -24.24
CA GLN A 426 1.76 0.05 -24.42
C GLN A 426 2.24 -0.03 -25.86
N ASP A 427 3.51 -0.38 -26.08
CA ASP A 427 4.11 -0.58 -27.40
C ASP A 427 3.63 -1.91 -28.01
#